data_67d33d2c2471da6ce0cd0fc62f8984e5
#
_entry.id   67d33d2c2471da6ce0cd0fc62f8984e5
#
_cell.length_a   1.000
_cell.length_b   1.000
_cell.length_c   1.000
_cell.angle_alpha   90.00
_cell.angle_beta   90.00
_cell.angle_gamma   90.00
#
_symmetry.space_group_name_H-M   'P 1'
#
loop_
_entity.id
_entity.type
_entity.pdbx_description
1 polymer ?
#
loop_
_entity_poly.entity_id
_entity_poly.type
_entity_poly.pdbx_seq_one_letter_code
_entity_poly.pdbx_strand_id
1 'polypeptide(L)'
;MRSRARASSEDGLSGEAIAVATVKLWSDAEAEADARVSAVFADIRATRGSDVVNNFWRGLANDPALLERTWSALKTVMGPGTLDPLTKELVYIAVSIANGCPYCIHSHTAAARAKGLTEGQHGEFLAVVGMANQTNALVNGMQIPIDAAFRVEEGP
;
A
#
# COMPACT_ATOMS: atom_id res chain seq x y z
N MET A 1 -3.10 -55.43 -27.37
CA MET A 1 -3.40 -53.99 -27.38
C MET A 1 -3.93 -53.62 -26.02
N ARG A 2 -3.12 -52.97 -25.18
CA ARG A 2 -3.52 -52.44 -23.86
C ARG A 2 -3.40 -50.93 -23.90
N SER A 3 -4.56 -50.26 -23.91
CA SER A 3 -4.70 -48.85 -23.80
C SER A 3 -4.24 -48.38 -22.40
N ARG A 4 -3.23 -47.50 -22.30
CA ARG A 4 -2.83 -46.77 -21.11
C ARG A 4 -3.55 -45.48 -21.11
N ALA A 5 -4.55 -45.31 -20.19
CA ALA A 5 -5.11 -44.03 -19.83
C ALA A 5 -4.02 -43.21 -19.19
N ARG A 6 -3.77 -41.99 -19.70
CA ARG A 6 -2.97 -40.95 -19.05
C ARG A 6 -3.85 -40.31 -17.98
N ALA A 7 -3.47 -40.46 -16.72
CA ALA A 7 -3.97 -39.63 -15.65
C ALA A 7 -3.35 -38.24 -15.79
N SER A 8 -4.17 -37.24 -15.99
CA SER A 8 -3.83 -35.84 -15.88
C SER A 8 -3.68 -35.50 -14.39
N SER A 9 -2.46 -35.26 -13.96
CA SER A 9 -2.17 -34.69 -12.65
C SER A 9 -2.40 -33.19 -12.72
N GLU A 10 -3.58 -32.76 -12.35
CA GLU A 10 -3.86 -31.38 -11.93
C GLU A 10 -3.51 -31.24 -10.45
N ASP A 11 -2.22 -31.18 -10.12
CA ASP A 11 -1.79 -30.71 -8.83
C ASP A 11 -1.62 -29.21 -8.92
N GLY A 12 -2.67 -28.50 -8.46
CA GLY A 12 -2.75 -27.07 -8.36
C GLY A 12 -1.66 -26.52 -7.45
N LEU A 13 -1.05 -25.46 -7.91
CA LEU A 13 -0.21 -24.53 -7.15
C LEU A 13 -1.04 -23.86 -6.06
N SER A 14 -1.27 -24.53 -4.94
CA SER A 14 -1.83 -23.97 -3.71
C SER A 14 -0.81 -24.04 -2.58
N GLY A 15 0.24 -23.26 -2.73
CA GLY A 15 1.22 -22.98 -1.69
C GLY A 15 1.31 -21.49 -1.44
N GLU A 16 0.18 -20.83 -1.16
CA GLU A 16 0.23 -19.52 -0.52
C GLU A 16 0.89 -19.70 0.84
N ALA A 17 2.17 -19.33 0.93
CA ALA A 17 2.82 -19.13 2.21
C ALA A 17 2.03 -18.03 2.92
N ILE A 18 1.17 -18.42 3.87
CA ILE A 18 0.45 -17.49 4.74
C ILE A 18 1.54 -16.73 5.49
N ALA A 19 1.79 -15.48 5.11
CA ALA A 19 2.72 -14.63 5.82
C ALA A 19 2.20 -14.45 7.25
N VAL A 20 2.89 -15.05 8.21
CA VAL A 20 2.56 -14.93 9.63
C VAL A 20 3.08 -13.59 10.12
N ALA A 21 2.22 -12.78 10.73
CA ALA A 21 2.64 -11.52 11.33
C ALA A 21 3.63 -11.77 12.47
N THR A 22 4.66 -10.94 12.56
CA THR A 22 5.67 -11.02 13.64
C THR A 22 5.20 -10.40 14.96
N VAL A 23 4.03 -9.77 14.94
CA VAL A 23 3.37 -9.16 16.10
C VAL A 23 1.95 -9.68 16.20
N LYS A 24 1.36 -9.57 17.38
CA LYS A 24 -0.05 -9.91 17.58
C LYS A 24 -0.94 -8.97 16.75
N LEU A 25 -1.93 -9.55 16.08
CA LEU A 25 -3.01 -8.80 15.43
C LEU A 25 -4.21 -8.77 16.38
N TRP A 26 -4.53 -7.60 16.90
CA TRP A 26 -5.64 -7.43 17.84
C TRP A 26 -6.99 -7.72 17.18
N SER A 27 -7.79 -8.56 17.81
CA SER A 27 -9.20 -8.76 17.46
C SER A 27 -10.04 -7.54 17.86
N ASP A 28 -11.29 -7.48 17.36
CA ASP A 28 -12.21 -6.41 17.75
C ASP A 28 -12.55 -6.47 19.26
N ALA A 29 -12.74 -7.66 19.82
CA ALA A 29 -12.99 -7.85 21.24
C ALA A 29 -11.82 -7.38 22.13
N GLU A 30 -10.58 -7.58 21.70
CA GLU A 30 -9.40 -7.08 22.41
C GLU A 30 -9.28 -5.56 22.29
N ALA A 31 -9.60 -5.00 21.13
CA ALA A 31 -9.61 -3.56 20.93
C ALA A 31 -10.68 -2.87 21.78
N GLU A 32 -11.85 -3.47 21.99
CA GLU A 32 -12.91 -2.95 22.84
C GLU A 32 -12.49 -2.87 24.33
N ALA A 33 -11.56 -3.71 24.77
CA ALA A 33 -11.05 -3.69 26.14
C ALA A 33 -10.06 -2.54 26.42
N ASP A 34 -9.54 -1.87 25.38
CA ASP A 34 -8.65 -0.70 25.47
C ASP A 34 -9.33 0.53 24.87
N ALA A 35 -9.64 1.54 25.68
CA ALA A 35 -10.38 2.72 25.25
C ALA A 35 -9.67 3.52 24.12
N ARG A 36 -8.33 3.55 24.10
CA ARG A 36 -7.55 4.27 23.07
C ARG A 36 -7.60 3.53 21.74
N VAL A 37 -7.35 2.22 21.76
CA VAL A 37 -7.40 1.38 20.56
C VAL A 37 -8.81 1.35 19.98
N SER A 38 -9.83 1.19 20.85
CA SER A 38 -11.24 1.21 20.46
C SER A 38 -11.63 2.50 19.75
N ALA A 39 -11.22 3.65 20.30
CA ALA A 39 -11.50 4.97 19.69
C ALA A 39 -10.87 5.10 18.30
N VAL A 40 -9.62 4.66 18.13
CA VAL A 40 -8.95 4.71 16.82
C VAL A 40 -9.61 3.75 15.81
N PHE A 41 -9.97 2.53 16.23
CA PHE A 41 -10.65 1.58 15.35
C PHE A 41 -12.03 2.09 14.91
N ALA A 42 -12.77 2.72 15.80
CA ALA A 42 -14.04 3.37 15.48
C ALA A 42 -13.85 4.50 14.45
N ASP A 43 -12.84 5.36 14.64
CA ASP A 43 -12.53 6.46 13.70
C ASP A 43 -12.04 5.93 12.34
N ILE A 44 -11.27 4.84 12.29
CA ILE A 44 -10.88 4.17 11.05
C ILE A 44 -12.12 3.72 10.28
N ARG A 45 -13.06 3.03 10.94
CA ARG A 45 -14.29 2.55 10.33
C ARG A 45 -15.14 3.70 9.80
N ALA A 46 -15.34 4.72 10.61
CA ALA A 46 -16.11 5.91 10.23
C ALA A 46 -15.49 6.64 9.04
N THR A 47 -14.17 6.86 9.07
CA THR A 47 -13.44 7.57 8.00
C THR A 47 -13.45 6.80 6.68
N ARG A 48 -13.40 5.47 6.73
CA ARG A 48 -13.34 4.62 5.54
C ARG A 48 -14.71 4.14 5.04
N GLY A 49 -15.77 4.35 5.81
CA GLY A 49 -17.11 3.84 5.52
C GLY A 49 -17.14 2.31 5.42
N SER A 50 -16.40 1.61 6.28
CA SER A 50 -16.23 0.16 6.27
C SER A 50 -16.09 -0.39 7.68
N ASP A 51 -16.70 -1.54 7.96
CA ASP A 51 -16.56 -2.21 9.26
C ASP A 51 -15.20 -2.89 9.45
N VAL A 52 -14.37 -2.94 8.38
CA VAL A 52 -13.08 -3.63 8.41
C VAL A 52 -11.97 -2.73 8.90
N VAL A 53 -11.26 -3.18 9.94
CA VAL A 53 -9.96 -2.63 10.35
C VAL A 53 -8.88 -3.57 9.80
N ASN A 54 -8.00 -3.06 8.93
CA ASN A 54 -6.95 -3.88 8.30
C ASN A 54 -5.89 -4.34 9.31
N ASN A 55 -5.20 -5.43 8.97
CA ASN A 55 -4.15 -6.04 9.79
C ASN A 55 -3.04 -5.08 10.19
N PHE A 56 -2.68 -4.10 9.35
CA PHE A 56 -1.68 -3.08 9.70
C PHE A 56 -2.07 -2.32 10.98
N TRP A 57 -3.31 -1.86 11.09
CA TRP A 57 -3.81 -1.15 12.28
C TRP A 57 -3.95 -2.09 13.48
N ARG A 58 -4.35 -3.34 13.23
CA ARG A 58 -4.41 -4.39 14.27
C ARG A 58 -3.03 -4.69 14.85
N GLY A 59 -2.01 -4.68 14.02
CA GLY A 59 -0.62 -4.83 14.45
C GLY A 59 -0.11 -3.63 15.24
N LEU A 60 -0.44 -2.40 14.82
CA LEU A 60 -0.07 -1.18 15.53
C LEU A 60 -0.75 -1.05 16.91
N ALA A 61 -1.87 -1.73 17.15
CA ALA A 61 -2.57 -1.73 18.42
C ALA A 61 -1.72 -2.25 19.61
N ASN A 62 -0.61 -2.94 19.34
CA ASN A 62 0.36 -3.33 20.39
C ASN A 62 1.07 -2.11 21.03
N ASP A 63 1.07 -0.95 20.36
CA ASP A 63 1.47 0.34 20.91
C ASP A 63 0.37 1.36 20.59
N PRO A 64 -0.58 1.61 21.52
CA PRO A 64 -1.68 2.53 21.30
C PRO A 64 -1.25 3.96 20.96
N ALA A 65 -0.10 4.43 21.46
CA ALA A 65 0.41 5.76 21.14
C ALA A 65 0.94 5.83 19.69
N LEU A 66 1.60 4.78 19.23
CA LEU A 66 2.03 4.65 17.82
C LEU A 66 0.82 4.57 16.89
N LEU A 67 -0.19 3.78 17.25
CA LEU A 67 -1.43 3.66 16.50
C LEU A 67 -2.12 5.01 16.32
N GLU A 68 -2.34 5.76 17.40
CA GLU A 68 -3.00 7.08 17.36
C GLU A 68 -2.27 8.09 16.48
N ARG A 69 -0.96 8.27 16.70
CA ARG A 69 -0.18 9.26 15.92
C ARG A 69 -0.09 8.88 14.45
N THR A 70 0.06 7.59 14.14
CA THR A 70 0.15 7.11 12.77
C THR A 70 -1.18 7.28 12.03
N TRP A 71 -2.29 6.91 12.67
CA TRP A 71 -3.62 7.10 12.09
C TRP A 71 -3.95 8.56 11.87
N SER A 72 -3.70 9.42 12.85
CA SER A 72 -3.94 10.87 12.76
C SER A 72 -3.14 11.50 11.62
N ALA A 73 -1.86 11.16 11.50
CA ALA A 73 -1.00 11.65 10.42
C ALA A 73 -1.49 11.15 9.05
N LEU A 74 -1.80 9.86 8.91
CA LEU A 74 -2.31 9.31 7.65
C LEU A 74 -3.64 9.96 7.25
N LYS A 75 -4.57 10.10 8.18
CA LYS A 75 -5.86 10.74 7.93
C LYS A 75 -5.70 12.18 7.44
N THR A 76 -4.76 12.92 8.00
CA THR A 76 -4.44 14.29 7.57
C THR A 76 -3.85 14.30 6.16
N VAL A 77 -2.83 13.47 5.89
CA VAL A 77 -2.13 13.44 4.60
C VAL A 77 -3.03 12.95 3.48
N MET A 78 -3.83 11.89 3.72
CA MET A 78 -4.70 11.30 2.71
C MET A 78 -6.08 11.97 2.61
N GLY A 79 -6.39 12.88 3.54
CA GLY A 79 -7.62 13.67 3.56
C GLY A 79 -7.72 14.68 2.40
N PRO A 80 -8.81 15.45 2.32
CA PRO A 80 -9.00 16.48 1.31
C PRO A 80 -7.84 17.48 1.27
N GLY A 81 -7.44 17.90 0.06
CA GLY A 81 -6.34 18.83 -0.14
C GLY A 81 -6.23 19.23 -1.62
N THR A 82 -5.11 19.86 -2.00
CA THR A 82 -4.88 20.32 -3.37
C THR A 82 -4.72 19.16 -4.36
N LEU A 83 -4.09 18.06 -3.93
CA LEU A 83 -4.04 16.84 -4.73
C LEU A 83 -5.36 16.07 -4.60
N ASP A 84 -5.90 15.60 -5.72
CA ASP A 84 -7.10 14.77 -5.72
C ASP A 84 -6.83 13.40 -5.05
N PRO A 85 -7.89 12.74 -4.55
CA PRO A 85 -7.73 11.51 -3.79
C PRO A 85 -7.11 10.34 -4.57
N LEU A 86 -7.35 10.24 -5.89
CA LEU A 86 -6.76 9.19 -6.72
C LEU A 86 -5.27 9.41 -6.91
N THR A 87 -4.85 10.64 -7.19
CA THR A 87 -3.43 11.02 -7.30
C THR A 87 -2.67 10.67 -6.02
N LYS A 88 -3.24 10.92 -4.83
CA LYS A 88 -2.61 10.54 -3.56
C LYS A 88 -2.38 9.03 -3.44
N GLU A 89 -3.36 8.22 -3.86
CA GLU A 89 -3.19 6.75 -3.88
C GLU A 89 -2.11 6.32 -4.87
N LEU A 90 -2.07 6.89 -6.08
CA LEU A 90 -1.06 6.55 -7.07
C LEU A 90 0.35 6.90 -6.59
N VAL A 91 0.56 8.07 -5.97
CA VAL A 91 1.84 8.43 -5.36
C VAL A 91 2.22 7.43 -4.27
N TYR A 92 1.28 7.04 -3.42
CA TYR A 92 1.53 6.05 -2.36
C TYR A 92 1.91 4.69 -2.95
N ILE A 93 1.23 4.24 -4.00
CA ILE A 93 1.53 2.98 -4.69
C ILE A 93 2.92 3.03 -5.32
N ALA A 94 3.29 4.14 -5.99
CA ALA A 94 4.61 4.31 -6.62
C ALA A 94 5.74 4.16 -5.60
N VAL A 95 5.63 4.82 -4.45
CA VAL A 95 6.59 4.71 -3.34
C VAL A 95 6.61 3.29 -2.77
N SER A 96 5.45 2.65 -2.66
CA SER A 96 5.34 1.28 -2.16
C SER A 96 5.99 0.25 -3.10
N ILE A 97 5.90 0.46 -4.42
CA ILE A 97 6.59 -0.36 -5.43
C ILE A 97 8.11 -0.18 -5.28
N ALA A 98 8.59 1.07 -5.21
CA ALA A 98 10.01 1.37 -5.06
C ALA A 98 10.61 0.78 -3.78
N ASN A 99 9.83 0.77 -2.68
CA ASN A 99 10.23 0.22 -1.39
C ASN A 99 9.96 -1.29 -1.24
N GLY A 100 9.36 -1.95 -2.23
CA GLY A 100 9.07 -3.38 -2.16
C GLY A 100 8.08 -3.77 -1.05
N CYS A 101 6.99 -2.97 -0.84
CA CYS A 101 5.97 -3.25 0.18
C CYS A 101 4.70 -3.89 -0.45
N PRO A 102 4.60 -5.22 -0.54
CA PRO A 102 3.42 -5.86 -1.15
C PRO A 102 2.11 -5.50 -0.47
N TYR A 103 2.10 -5.46 0.87
CA TYR A 103 0.92 -5.08 1.65
C TYR A 103 0.39 -3.70 1.25
N CYS A 104 1.30 -2.71 1.14
CA CYS A 104 0.93 -1.34 0.79
C CYS A 104 0.46 -1.26 -0.67
N ILE A 105 1.13 -1.96 -1.60
CA ILE A 105 0.72 -2.04 -3.00
C ILE A 105 -0.72 -2.54 -3.10
N HIS A 106 -1.04 -3.67 -2.49
CA HIS A 106 -2.39 -4.24 -2.54
C HIS A 106 -3.44 -3.32 -1.91
N SER A 107 -3.18 -2.80 -0.70
CA SER A 107 -4.15 -1.99 0.03
C SER A 107 -4.46 -0.67 -0.66
N HIS A 108 -3.43 0.02 -1.18
CA HIS A 108 -3.60 1.30 -1.88
C HIS A 108 -4.12 1.13 -3.31
N THR A 109 -3.80 0.02 -4.00
CA THR A 109 -4.44 -0.31 -5.29
C THR A 109 -5.93 -0.55 -5.12
N ALA A 110 -6.36 -1.27 -4.07
CA ALA A 110 -7.78 -1.44 -3.77
C ALA A 110 -8.47 -0.10 -3.48
N ALA A 111 -7.83 0.79 -2.72
CA ALA A 111 -8.33 2.13 -2.43
C ALA A 111 -8.39 3.02 -3.70
N ALA A 112 -7.39 2.94 -4.57
CA ALA A 112 -7.39 3.65 -5.86
C ALA A 112 -8.52 3.19 -6.78
N ARG A 113 -8.77 1.88 -6.87
CA ARG A 113 -9.91 1.31 -7.63
C ARG A 113 -11.24 1.80 -7.09
N ALA A 114 -11.41 1.87 -5.78
CA ALA A 114 -12.60 2.44 -5.16
C ALA A 114 -12.79 3.94 -5.47
N LYS A 115 -11.69 4.65 -5.83
CA LYS A 115 -11.69 6.05 -6.28
C LYS A 115 -11.74 6.21 -7.80
N GLY A 116 -12.00 5.13 -8.55
CA GLY A 116 -12.21 5.17 -9.99
C GLY A 116 -10.98 4.91 -10.85
N LEU A 117 -9.90 4.34 -10.31
CA LEU A 117 -8.76 3.88 -11.12
C LEU A 117 -9.21 2.84 -12.12
N THR A 118 -9.09 3.15 -13.42
CA THR A 118 -9.39 2.21 -14.51
C THR A 118 -8.21 1.28 -14.78
N GLU A 119 -8.45 0.14 -15.43
CA GLU A 119 -7.38 -0.79 -15.83
C GLU A 119 -6.38 -0.13 -16.80
N GLY A 120 -6.85 0.73 -17.71
CA GLY A 120 -5.99 1.49 -18.62
C GLY A 120 -5.05 2.45 -17.87
N GLN A 121 -5.60 3.23 -16.94
CA GLN A 121 -4.81 4.13 -16.09
C GLN A 121 -3.82 3.36 -15.22
N HIS A 122 -4.22 2.21 -14.69
CA HIS A 122 -3.34 1.37 -13.88
C HIS A 122 -2.16 0.83 -14.70
N GLY A 123 -2.40 0.36 -15.93
CA GLY A 123 -1.35 -0.09 -16.85
C GLY A 123 -0.37 1.04 -17.20
N GLU A 124 -0.88 2.22 -17.54
CA GLU A 124 -0.06 3.40 -17.86
C GLU A 124 0.76 3.85 -16.63
N PHE A 125 0.14 3.93 -15.47
CA PHE A 125 0.81 4.23 -14.21
C PHE A 125 1.98 3.27 -13.93
N LEU A 126 1.78 1.95 -14.08
CA LEU A 126 2.83 0.95 -13.89
C LEU A 126 3.97 1.12 -14.90
N ALA A 127 3.66 1.47 -16.15
CA ALA A 127 4.67 1.77 -17.16
C ALA A 127 5.53 2.99 -16.77
N VAL A 128 4.91 4.04 -16.24
CA VAL A 128 5.63 5.23 -15.74
C VAL A 128 6.54 4.87 -14.57
N VAL A 129 6.04 4.12 -13.58
CA VAL A 129 6.84 3.69 -12.42
C VAL A 129 8.01 2.80 -12.86
N GLY A 130 7.79 1.86 -13.79
CA GLY A 130 8.83 1.01 -14.34
C GLY A 130 9.91 1.81 -15.08
N MET A 131 9.52 2.78 -15.91
CA MET A 131 10.44 3.67 -16.61
C MET A 131 11.25 4.54 -15.64
N ALA A 132 10.60 5.11 -14.62
CA ALA A 132 11.28 5.90 -13.60
C ALA A 132 12.34 5.09 -12.85
N ASN A 133 12.00 3.85 -12.42
CA ASN A 133 12.96 2.96 -11.77
C ASN A 133 14.17 2.66 -12.67
N GLN A 134 13.94 2.38 -13.96
CA GLN A 134 15.01 2.11 -14.92
C GLN A 134 15.92 3.34 -15.10
N THR A 135 15.35 4.51 -15.36
CA THR A 135 16.14 5.73 -15.60
C THR A 135 16.90 6.18 -14.35
N ASN A 136 16.28 6.07 -13.17
CA ASN A 136 16.94 6.36 -11.90
C ASN A 136 18.15 5.44 -11.67
N ALA A 137 18.02 4.14 -11.97
CA ALA A 137 19.12 3.20 -11.86
C ALA A 137 20.29 3.56 -12.80
N LEU A 138 19.98 3.97 -14.03
CA LEU A 138 20.98 4.39 -15.01
C LEU A 138 21.68 5.70 -14.59
N VAL A 139 20.92 6.73 -14.20
CA VAL A 139 21.48 8.01 -13.75
C VAL A 139 22.37 7.82 -12.53
N ASN A 140 21.90 7.03 -11.55
CA ASN A 140 22.68 6.73 -10.35
C ASN A 140 23.93 5.92 -10.66
N GLY A 141 23.84 4.90 -11.52
CA GLY A 141 24.98 4.07 -11.91
C GLY A 141 26.03 4.85 -12.69
N MET A 142 25.64 5.80 -13.52
CA MET A 142 26.52 6.68 -14.29
C MET A 142 27.00 7.90 -13.50
N GLN A 143 26.44 8.17 -12.31
CA GLN A 143 26.75 9.35 -11.48
C GLN A 143 26.61 10.66 -12.28
N ILE A 144 25.56 10.79 -13.10
CA ILE A 144 25.31 11.95 -13.97
C ILE A 144 25.15 13.22 -13.11
N PRO A 145 25.90 14.31 -13.38
CA PRO A 145 25.72 15.56 -12.67
C PRO A 145 24.41 16.24 -13.05
N ILE A 146 23.84 17.00 -12.11
CA ILE A 146 22.59 17.75 -12.34
C ILE A 146 22.87 18.90 -13.31
N ASP A 147 22.09 18.99 -14.39
CA ASP A 147 22.13 20.08 -15.36
C ASP A 147 21.80 21.44 -14.71
N ALA A 148 22.50 22.49 -15.12
CA ALA A 148 22.28 23.83 -14.58
C ALA A 148 20.81 24.30 -14.76
N ALA A 149 20.16 23.89 -15.85
CA ALA A 149 18.77 24.24 -16.14
C ALA A 149 17.74 23.62 -15.16
N PHE A 150 18.12 22.57 -14.43
CA PHE A 150 17.24 21.87 -13.46
C PHE A 150 17.45 22.35 -12.02
N ARG A 151 18.42 23.24 -11.80
CA ARG A 151 18.65 23.80 -10.46
C ARG A 151 17.52 24.78 -10.15
N VAL A 152 16.80 24.49 -9.07
CA VAL A 152 15.83 25.44 -8.53
C VAL A 152 16.65 26.59 -7.93
N GLU A 153 16.58 27.79 -8.53
CA GLU A 153 17.14 28.97 -7.90
C GLU A 153 16.38 29.21 -6.59
N GLU A 154 17.12 29.36 -5.48
CA GLU A 154 16.51 29.81 -4.25
C GLU A 154 15.88 31.17 -4.53
N GLY A 155 14.55 31.26 -4.50
CA GLY A 155 13.83 32.52 -4.65
C GLY A 155 14.27 33.51 -3.55
N PRO A 156 14.16 34.80 -3.80
CA PRO A 156 14.55 35.83 -2.86
C PRO A 156 13.79 35.78 -1.55
#